data_ff8e8f7ab057e540a7a47c46dcefed6b
#
_entry.id   ff8e8f7ab057e540a7a47c46dcefed6b
#
_cell.length_a   1.000
_cell.length_b   1.000
_cell.length_c   1.000
_cell.angle_alpha   90.00
_cell.angle_beta   90.00
_cell.angle_gamma   90.00
#
_symmetry.space_group_name_H-M   'P 1'
#
loop_
_entity.id
_entity.type
_entity.pdbx_description
1 polymer ?
#
loop_
_entity_poly.entity_id
_entity_poly.type
_entity_poly.pdbx_seq_one_letter_code
_entity_poly.pdbx_strand_id
1 'polypeptide(L)'
;MPRVERVRREPLAAQAAVLRYLLGRARGTEWGRRYGYAPGLGAATFAVRVPISTYEQLYPELEKVLRGQPGVLWPGPAPRWQARSSGTTNARSKYLPLTPEALHHNHYRAGRDMLALALHHYPALGIMQGKTLSLGGTHGPSPFAGRARAGDVSALIMQGLPGWAEILRTPPLELALLDEWEDKIERIARHVLRQDVRVLAGVPTWMVVLLRRVLALGGATQLEEVWPRLGLFLHGAVAFGPYQELFGELAPSLRYLEIYNASEGYFALQDEPGSADLLLLLDHGIYYEFLPLDQLESAIPQAVPLEAVQLGASYALVVSTNAGLWRYLVGDTVRFTSVRPYRVRITGRTKHFLNAFGEEVVVENAEAAVAFAARATGVQVRDFTAAPVYFAAGVAASRGGHEWAVEFNGPPPPSPAAFAQALDAELRRLNSDYDAKRHRDLALAPPRLHLLPPGTFEAWLRQRGRLGGQRKVPRLGNSRQVLEEVLALGKVASE
;
A
#
# COMPACT_ATOMS: atom_id res chain seq x y z
N MET A 1 -22.32 -10.41 10.12
CA MET A 1 -22.24 -11.75 9.49
C MET A 1 -23.25 -12.00 8.36
N PRO A 2 -24.61 -11.86 8.49
CA PRO A 2 -25.54 -12.27 7.42
C PRO A 2 -25.25 -11.69 6.03
N ARG A 3 -24.71 -10.48 5.97
CA ARG A 3 -24.37 -9.80 4.73
C ARG A 3 -23.08 -10.35 4.10
N VAL A 4 -22.04 -10.60 4.87
CA VAL A 4 -20.80 -11.23 4.40
C VAL A 4 -21.14 -12.59 3.82
N GLU A 5 -21.98 -13.36 4.50
CA GLU A 5 -22.44 -14.66 4.02
C GLU A 5 -23.26 -14.59 2.72
N ARG A 6 -24.10 -13.55 2.54
CA ARG A 6 -24.82 -13.36 1.28
C ARG A 6 -23.84 -13.12 0.11
N VAL A 7 -22.84 -12.27 0.29
CA VAL A 7 -21.83 -11.98 -0.74
C VAL A 7 -21.01 -13.24 -1.09
N ARG A 8 -20.71 -14.06 -0.09
CA ARG A 8 -20.04 -15.35 -0.31
C ARG A 8 -20.87 -16.31 -1.17
N ARG A 9 -22.20 -16.29 -1.02
CA ARG A 9 -23.12 -17.17 -1.75
C ARG A 9 -23.47 -16.66 -3.15
N GLU A 10 -23.58 -15.34 -3.31
CA GLU A 10 -24.09 -14.70 -4.54
C GLU A 10 -23.09 -13.62 -5.07
N PRO A 11 -21.81 -13.97 -5.28
CA PRO A 11 -20.77 -13.00 -5.62
C PRO A 11 -21.02 -12.29 -6.96
N LEU A 12 -21.47 -13.02 -7.98
CA LEU A 12 -21.71 -12.45 -9.31
C LEU A 12 -22.92 -11.53 -9.33
N ALA A 13 -23.97 -11.88 -8.61
CA ALA A 13 -25.13 -11.01 -8.46
C ALA A 13 -24.79 -9.70 -7.73
N ALA A 14 -23.91 -9.77 -6.71
CA ALA A 14 -23.38 -8.61 -6.00
C ALA A 14 -22.61 -7.69 -6.95
N GLN A 15 -21.68 -8.22 -7.75
CA GLN A 15 -20.90 -7.44 -8.71
C GLN A 15 -21.76 -6.83 -9.83
N ALA A 16 -22.72 -7.58 -10.35
CA ALA A 16 -23.67 -7.05 -11.34
C ALA A 16 -24.52 -5.90 -10.75
N ALA A 17 -24.93 -5.99 -9.50
CA ALA A 17 -25.66 -4.92 -8.80
C ALA A 17 -24.78 -3.68 -8.60
N VAL A 18 -23.52 -3.86 -8.22
CA VAL A 18 -22.55 -2.76 -8.07
C VAL A 18 -22.33 -2.06 -9.40
N LEU A 19 -22.07 -2.78 -10.49
CA LEU A 19 -21.86 -2.16 -11.80
C LEU A 19 -23.09 -1.35 -12.23
N ARG A 20 -24.30 -1.92 -12.11
CA ARG A 20 -25.55 -1.19 -12.42
C ARG A 20 -25.69 0.09 -11.60
N TYR A 21 -25.38 0.03 -10.31
CA TYR A 21 -25.40 1.19 -9.44
C TYR A 21 -24.40 2.27 -9.91
N LEU A 22 -23.15 1.91 -10.17
CA LEU A 22 -22.12 2.83 -10.61
C LEU A 22 -22.50 3.52 -11.93
N LEU A 23 -22.89 2.76 -12.93
CA LEU A 23 -23.29 3.27 -14.25
C LEU A 23 -24.54 4.16 -14.14
N GLY A 24 -25.54 3.75 -13.37
CA GLY A 24 -26.75 4.52 -13.13
C GLY A 24 -26.47 5.87 -12.47
N ARG A 25 -25.60 5.89 -11.47
CA ARG A 25 -25.19 7.11 -10.75
C ARG A 25 -24.42 8.05 -11.65
N ALA A 26 -23.47 7.55 -12.43
CA ALA A 26 -22.55 8.37 -13.22
C ALA A 26 -23.09 8.75 -14.62
N ARG A 27 -24.30 8.31 -15.03
CA ARG A 27 -24.84 8.53 -16.39
C ARG A 27 -24.86 10.02 -16.81
N GLY A 28 -25.06 10.94 -15.86
CA GLY A 28 -25.13 12.37 -16.08
C GLY A 28 -23.79 13.11 -16.00
N THR A 29 -22.70 12.41 -15.69
CA THR A 29 -21.36 13.02 -15.64
C THR A 29 -20.79 13.25 -17.04
N GLU A 30 -19.72 14.05 -17.16
CA GLU A 30 -18.98 14.19 -18.43
C GLU A 30 -18.50 12.82 -18.94
N TRP A 31 -17.92 12.01 -18.06
CA TRP A 31 -17.45 10.67 -18.37
C TRP A 31 -18.59 9.73 -18.80
N GLY A 32 -19.70 9.71 -18.05
CA GLY A 32 -20.84 8.87 -18.37
C GLY A 32 -21.49 9.18 -19.69
N ARG A 33 -21.58 10.47 -20.07
CA ARG A 33 -22.06 10.91 -21.40
C ARG A 33 -21.08 10.51 -22.50
N ARG A 34 -19.76 10.68 -22.29
CA ARG A 34 -18.72 10.33 -23.26
C ARG A 34 -18.79 8.84 -23.65
N TYR A 35 -19.00 7.96 -22.67
CA TYR A 35 -19.02 6.52 -22.88
C TYR A 35 -20.42 5.90 -22.97
N GLY A 36 -21.47 6.73 -23.02
CA GLY A 36 -22.85 6.31 -23.24
C GLY A 36 -23.41 5.46 -22.10
N TYR A 37 -23.22 5.86 -20.84
CA TYR A 37 -23.80 5.17 -19.70
C TYR A 37 -25.31 5.28 -19.71
N ALA A 38 -26.00 4.13 -19.72
CA ALA A 38 -27.44 4.04 -19.80
C ALA A 38 -27.95 2.91 -18.89
N PRO A 39 -29.22 2.96 -18.46
CA PRO A 39 -29.86 1.84 -17.79
C PRO A 39 -29.77 0.57 -18.67
N GLY A 40 -29.36 -0.55 -18.08
CA GLY A 40 -29.22 -1.81 -18.81
C GLY A 40 -27.92 -2.02 -19.57
N LEU A 41 -26.95 -1.08 -19.51
CA LEU A 41 -25.63 -1.32 -20.06
C LEU A 41 -24.97 -2.50 -19.35
N GLY A 42 -24.75 -3.59 -20.07
CA GLY A 42 -24.14 -4.82 -19.55
C GLY A 42 -22.63 -4.72 -19.43
N ALA A 43 -22.03 -5.59 -18.60
CA ALA A 43 -20.59 -5.62 -18.32
C ALA A 43 -19.73 -5.76 -19.61
N ALA A 44 -20.12 -6.63 -20.54
CA ALA A 44 -19.39 -6.81 -21.80
C ALA A 44 -19.37 -5.52 -22.64
N THR A 45 -20.49 -4.83 -22.77
CA THR A 45 -20.56 -3.57 -23.52
C THR A 45 -19.81 -2.46 -22.78
N PHE A 46 -19.87 -2.42 -21.46
CA PHE A 46 -19.08 -1.51 -20.64
C PHE A 46 -17.58 -1.71 -20.89
N ALA A 47 -17.11 -2.95 -20.85
CA ALA A 47 -15.70 -3.30 -21.06
C ALA A 47 -15.18 -2.92 -22.47
N VAL A 48 -16.04 -2.99 -23.49
CA VAL A 48 -15.68 -2.58 -24.87
C VAL A 48 -15.63 -1.05 -25.01
N ARG A 49 -16.57 -0.34 -24.37
CA ARG A 49 -16.68 1.13 -24.54
C ARG A 49 -15.67 1.91 -23.72
N VAL A 50 -15.39 1.47 -22.50
CA VAL A 50 -14.53 2.20 -21.56
C VAL A 50 -13.13 1.58 -21.59
N PRO A 51 -12.08 2.33 -21.91
CA PRO A 51 -10.72 1.79 -21.92
C PRO A 51 -10.24 1.52 -20.49
N ILE A 52 -9.33 0.56 -20.33
CA ILE A 52 -8.52 0.43 -19.11
C ILE A 52 -7.57 1.62 -19.07
N SER A 53 -7.48 2.29 -17.93
CA SER A 53 -6.71 3.52 -17.78
C SER A 53 -5.73 3.42 -16.63
N THR A 54 -4.49 3.85 -16.84
CA THR A 54 -3.54 4.17 -15.78
C THR A 54 -3.88 5.51 -15.15
N TYR A 55 -3.17 5.86 -14.06
CA TYR A 55 -3.32 7.18 -13.43
C TYR A 55 -3.06 8.31 -14.43
N GLU A 56 -2.01 8.20 -15.21
CA GLU A 56 -1.58 9.22 -16.19
C GLU A 56 -2.63 9.43 -17.29
N GLN A 57 -3.23 8.34 -17.75
CA GLN A 57 -4.28 8.38 -18.79
C GLN A 57 -5.59 8.98 -18.26
N LEU A 58 -5.92 8.74 -16.98
CA LEU A 58 -7.10 9.29 -16.35
C LEU A 58 -6.86 10.69 -15.77
N TYR A 59 -5.60 11.12 -15.62
CA TYR A 59 -5.21 12.36 -14.95
C TYR A 59 -5.89 13.63 -15.49
N PRO A 60 -6.10 13.82 -16.81
CA PRO A 60 -6.80 15.01 -17.29
C PRO A 60 -8.20 15.20 -16.70
N GLU A 61 -8.94 14.12 -16.49
CA GLU A 61 -10.27 14.16 -15.86
C GLU A 61 -10.17 14.22 -14.34
N LEU A 62 -9.20 13.51 -13.75
CA LEU A 62 -8.91 13.61 -12.32
C LEU A 62 -8.53 15.03 -11.92
N GLU A 63 -7.67 15.70 -12.69
CA GLU A 63 -7.25 17.09 -12.41
C GLU A 63 -8.44 18.05 -12.35
N LYS A 64 -9.41 17.94 -13.27
CA LYS A 64 -10.65 18.74 -13.23
C LYS A 64 -11.38 18.56 -11.88
N VAL A 65 -11.56 17.28 -11.45
CA VAL A 65 -12.20 16.94 -10.18
C VAL A 65 -11.40 17.50 -8.99
N LEU A 66 -10.09 17.31 -8.99
CA LEU A 66 -9.20 17.78 -7.92
C LEU A 66 -9.19 19.32 -7.82
N ARG A 67 -9.33 20.03 -8.95
CA ARG A 67 -9.47 21.50 -9.02
C ARG A 67 -10.87 21.99 -8.69
N GLY A 68 -11.81 21.10 -8.35
CA GLY A 68 -13.12 21.47 -7.85
C GLY A 68 -14.26 21.44 -8.88
N GLN A 69 -14.04 20.92 -10.11
CA GLN A 69 -15.10 20.80 -11.12
C GLN A 69 -16.07 19.65 -10.75
N PRO A 70 -17.37 19.94 -10.59
CA PRO A 70 -18.37 18.92 -10.27
C PRO A 70 -18.76 18.11 -11.52
N GLY A 71 -19.27 16.89 -11.30
CA GLY A 71 -19.91 16.09 -12.35
C GLY A 71 -19.01 15.62 -13.48
N VAL A 72 -17.68 15.58 -13.29
CA VAL A 72 -16.74 15.07 -14.30
C VAL A 72 -16.74 13.53 -14.31
N LEU A 73 -16.25 12.91 -13.25
CA LEU A 73 -16.13 11.45 -13.12
C LEU A 73 -17.23 10.85 -12.25
N TRP A 74 -17.70 11.58 -11.25
CA TRP A 74 -18.76 11.16 -10.32
C TRP A 74 -19.76 12.29 -10.12
N PRO A 75 -21.06 12.01 -9.86
CA PRO A 75 -22.06 13.05 -9.66
C PRO A 75 -21.92 13.75 -8.32
N GLY A 76 -22.41 14.97 -8.24
CA GLY A 76 -22.37 15.78 -7.04
C GLY A 76 -21.23 16.79 -7.01
N PRO A 77 -21.04 17.50 -5.90
CA PRO A 77 -19.97 18.47 -5.74
C PRO A 77 -18.60 17.80 -5.76
N ALA A 78 -17.57 18.56 -6.08
CA ALA A 78 -16.19 18.09 -6.00
C ALA A 78 -15.85 17.63 -4.57
N PRO A 79 -15.11 16.52 -4.40
CA PRO A 79 -14.77 15.96 -3.11
C PRO A 79 -13.92 16.93 -2.27
N ARG A 80 -14.26 17.08 -1.00
CA ARG A 80 -13.44 17.85 -0.03
C ARG A 80 -12.15 17.13 0.34
N TRP A 81 -12.08 15.84 0.15
CA TRP A 81 -10.98 14.97 0.52
C TRP A 81 -10.32 14.39 -0.71
N GLN A 82 -9.00 14.45 -0.73
CA GLN A 82 -8.17 13.92 -1.80
C GLN A 82 -7.13 13.00 -1.18
N ALA A 83 -7.24 11.71 -1.45
CA ALA A 83 -6.28 10.73 -0.97
C ALA A 83 -4.96 10.92 -1.72
N ARG A 84 -3.87 11.09 -0.98
CA ARG A 84 -2.52 11.11 -1.52
C ARG A 84 -1.95 9.69 -1.46
N SER A 85 -1.41 9.22 -2.55
CA SER A 85 -0.66 7.97 -2.65
C SER A 85 0.74 8.26 -3.15
N SER A 86 1.73 7.60 -2.58
CA SER A 86 3.06 7.54 -3.16
C SER A 86 3.03 6.64 -4.38
N GLY A 87 3.86 6.84 -5.29
CA GLY A 87 3.96 6.01 -6.47
C GLY A 87 3.48 6.70 -7.73
N THR A 88 4.42 7.14 -8.50
CA THR A 88 4.17 7.83 -9.75
C THR A 88 5.18 7.46 -10.80
N THR A 89 4.72 7.60 -12.02
CA THR A 89 5.53 7.52 -13.22
C THR A 89 6.41 8.76 -13.42
N ASN A 90 6.23 9.84 -12.66
CA ASN A 90 6.96 11.12 -12.83
C ASN A 90 7.39 11.77 -11.50
N ALA A 91 7.78 10.99 -10.51
CA ALA A 91 8.28 11.49 -9.20
C ALA A 91 7.30 12.43 -8.46
N ARG A 92 5.99 12.37 -8.73
CA ARG A 92 4.97 13.18 -8.05
C ARG A 92 3.96 12.27 -7.37
N SER A 93 3.51 12.63 -6.17
CA SER A 93 2.42 11.92 -5.48
C SER A 93 1.15 11.90 -6.32
N LYS A 94 0.45 10.76 -6.35
CA LYS A 94 -0.88 10.64 -6.94
C LYS A 94 -1.90 11.25 -5.99
N TYR A 95 -2.90 11.90 -6.55
CA TYR A 95 -4.04 12.40 -5.79
C TYR A 95 -5.32 11.83 -6.38
N LEU A 96 -6.12 11.23 -5.53
CA LEU A 96 -7.38 10.59 -5.91
C LEU A 96 -8.55 11.21 -5.17
N PRO A 97 -9.70 11.43 -5.84
CA PRO A 97 -10.88 11.96 -5.18
C PRO A 97 -11.43 10.93 -4.17
N LEU A 98 -11.78 11.39 -2.98
CA LEU A 98 -12.43 10.57 -1.96
C LEU A 98 -13.85 11.10 -1.74
N THR A 99 -14.82 10.49 -2.42
CA THR A 99 -16.22 10.91 -2.34
C THR A 99 -16.88 10.47 -1.03
N PRO A 100 -17.97 11.12 -0.59
CA PRO A 100 -18.76 10.63 0.54
C PRO A 100 -19.26 9.18 0.35
N GLU A 101 -19.65 8.82 -0.88
CA GLU A 101 -20.04 7.45 -1.20
C GLU A 101 -18.90 6.46 -1.02
N ALA A 102 -17.67 6.79 -1.43
CA ALA A 102 -16.49 5.94 -1.21
C ALA A 102 -16.19 5.78 0.29
N LEU A 103 -16.26 6.85 1.07
CA LEU A 103 -16.09 6.77 2.51
C LEU A 103 -17.15 5.86 3.17
N HIS A 104 -18.45 6.12 2.91
CA HIS A 104 -19.53 5.44 3.61
C HIS A 104 -19.83 4.03 3.10
N HIS A 105 -19.79 3.81 1.77
CA HIS A 105 -20.18 2.56 1.14
C HIS A 105 -19.00 1.64 0.83
N ASN A 106 -17.75 2.11 0.99
CA ASN A 106 -16.56 1.29 0.90
C ASN A 106 -15.81 1.27 2.24
N HIS A 107 -15.03 2.30 2.58
CA HIS A 107 -14.11 2.26 3.72
C HIS A 107 -14.78 1.99 5.08
N TYR A 108 -15.80 2.77 5.47
CA TYR A 108 -16.48 2.56 6.77
C TYR A 108 -17.28 1.27 6.78
N ARG A 109 -17.81 0.86 5.64
CA ARG A 109 -18.54 -0.39 5.51
C ARG A 109 -17.58 -1.58 5.69
N ALA A 110 -16.42 -1.57 5.03
CA ALA A 110 -15.39 -2.59 5.19
C ALA A 110 -14.86 -2.65 6.62
N GLY A 111 -14.64 -1.50 7.26
CA GLY A 111 -14.25 -1.43 8.66
C GLY A 111 -15.29 -2.07 9.60
N ARG A 112 -16.59 -1.89 9.34
CA ARG A 112 -17.66 -2.57 10.10
C ARG A 112 -17.69 -4.07 9.87
N ASP A 113 -17.46 -4.52 8.64
CA ASP A 113 -17.42 -5.95 8.33
C ASP A 113 -16.19 -6.61 8.98
N MET A 114 -15.03 -5.92 8.98
CA MET A 114 -13.84 -6.35 9.71
C MET A 114 -14.10 -6.46 11.23
N LEU A 115 -14.74 -5.46 11.82
CA LEU A 115 -15.11 -5.48 13.24
C LEU A 115 -16.07 -6.64 13.54
N ALA A 116 -17.06 -6.89 12.68
CA ALA A 116 -18.00 -8.00 12.85
C ALA A 116 -17.29 -9.37 12.77
N LEU A 117 -16.31 -9.53 11.89
CA LEU A 117 -15.48 -10.73 11.80
C LEU A 117 -14.59 -10.89 13.05
N ALA A 118 -13.94 -9.82 13.50
CA ALA A 118 -13.12 -9.85 14.70
C ALA A 118 -13.94 -10.26 15.94
N LEU A 119 -15.14 -9.71 16.09
CA LEU A 119 -16.07 -10.10 17.18
C LEU A 119 -16.56 -11.54 17.05
N HIS A 120 -16.76 -12.03 15.83
CA HIS A 120 -17.16 -13.40 15.58
C HIS A 120 -16.06 -14.41 15.92
N HIS A 121 -14.85 -14.15 15.48
CA HIS A 121 -13.72 -15.07 15.66
C HIS A 121 -13.13 -15.01 17.08
N TYR A 122 -13.14 -13.82 17.70
CA TYR A 122 -12.49 -13.57 18.96
C TYR A 122 -13.40 -12.91 20.01
N PRO A 123 -14.57 -13.53 20.33
CA PRO A 123 -15.54 -12.93 21.26
C PRO A 123 -14.97 -12.70 22.67
N ALA A 124 -14.03 -13.55 23.10
CA ALA A 124 -13.40 -13.46 24.42
C ALA A 124 -12.44 -12.27 24.57
N LEU A 125 -11.97 -11.64 23.47
CA LEU A 125 -11.05 -10.50 23.58
C LEU A 125 -11.73 -9.22 24.08
N GLY A 126 -13.07 -9.17 24.07
CA GLY A 126 -13.82 -8.00 24.55
C GLY A 126 -13.40 -6.69 23.87
N ILE A 127 -13.14 -6.73 22.54
CA ILE A 127 -12.55 -5.63 21.78
C ILE A 127 -13.38 -4.33 21.83
N MET A 128 -14.69 -4.43 22.09
CA MET A 128 -15.59 -3.28 22.25
C MET A 128 -15.58 -2.69 23.68
N GLN A 129 -14.87 -3.30 24.62
CA GLN A 129 -14.80 -2.85 26.01
C GLN A 129 -13.54 -2.05 26.34
N GLY A 130 -12.64 -1.92 25.37
CA GLY A 130 -11.38 -1.18 25.50
C GLY A 130 -11.11 -0.30 24.30
N LYS A 131 -9.86 0.08 24.12
CA LYS A 131 -9.43 1.00 23.08
C LYS A 131 -8.80 0.27 21.87
N THR A 132 -9.03 0.84 20.69
CA THR A 132 -8.28 0.52 19.47
C THR A 132 -7.21 1.57 19.28
N LEU A 133 -5.94 1.21 19.41
CA LEU A 133 -4.81 2.08 19.08
C LEU A 133 -4.65 2.13 17.57
N SER A 134 -5.00 3.29 16.99
CA SER A 134 -4.93 3.53 15.55
C SER A 134 -3.85 4.54 15.24
N LEU A 135 -2.87 4.14 14.45
CA LEU A 135 -1.83 5.01 13.95
C LEU A 135 -2.11 5.33 12.47
N GLY A 136 -2.37 6.59 12.16
CA GLY A 136 -2.62 7.09 10.82
C GLY A 136 -1.55 8.05 10.33
N GLY A 137 -1.59 8.32 9.04
CA GLY A 137 -0.74 9.33 8.40
C GLY A 137 -1.14 10.76 8.73
N THR A 138 -0.86 11.68 7.82
CA THR A 138 -1.13 13.12 7.96
C THR A 138 -1.97 13.64 6.79
N HIS A 139 -2.51 14.83 6.94
CA HIS A 139 -3.18 15.55 5.86
C HIS A 139 -2.96 17.06 5.99
N GLY A 140 -3.05 17.76 4.87
CA GLY A 140 -2.89 19.20 4.80
C GLY A 140 -3.83 19.85 3.76
N PRO A 141 -3.63 21.12 3.44
CA PRO A 141 -4.31 21.77 2.31
C PRO A 141 -4.02 21.04 1.00
N SER A 142 -5.01 20.98 0.10
CA SER A 142 -4.80 20.43 -1.24
C SER A 142 -3.91 21.36 -2.07
N PRO A 143 -2.98 20.79 -2.88
CA PRO A 143 -2.18 21.59 -3.81
C PRO A 143 -2.96 22.07 -5.04
N PHE A 144 -4.20 21.58 -5.27
CA PHE A 144 -4.95 21.85 -6.49
C PHE A 144 -5.87 23.06 -6.40
N ALA A 145 -6.70 23.18 -5.38
CA ALA A 145 -7.58 24.33 -5.22
C ALA A 145 -8.39 24.37 -3.91
N GLY A 146 -8.76 25.54 -3.52
CA GLY A 146 -9.89 25.86 -2.64
C GLY A 146 -9.78 25.34 -1.21
N ARG A 147 -10.92 24.84 -0.70
CA ARG A 147 -11.04 24.34 0.67
C ARG A 147 -10.80 22.82 0.78
N ALA A 148 -10.35 22.18 -0.30
CA ALA A 148 -10.06 20.75 -0.29
C ALA A 148 -8.82 20.46 0.56
N ARG A 149 -8.79 19.28 1.14
CA ARG A 149 -7.64 18.77 1.92
C ARG A 149 -7.13 17.49 1.27
N ALA A 150 -5.84 17.30 1.34
CA ALA A 150 -5.18 16.13 0.78
C ALA A 150 -4.30 15.45 1.83
N GLY A 151 -4.19 14.14 1.77
CA GLY A 151 -3.35 13.40 2.70
C GLY A 151 -3.53 11.89 2.60
N ASP A 152 -2.92 11.19 3.53
CA ASP A 152 -3.00 9.75 3.59
C ASP A 152 -4.44 9.29 3.83
N VAL A 153 -4.89 8.26 3.12
CA VAL A 153 -6.27 7.78 3.21
C VAL A 153 -6.67 7.42 4.64
N SER A 154 -5.74 6.89 5.45
CA SER A 154 -5.98 6.58 6.86
C SER A 154 -6.33 7.82 7.69
N ALA A 155 -5.62 8.94 7.48
CA ALA A 155 -5.92 10.20 8.14
C ALA A 155 -7.29 10.75 7.74
N LEU A 156 -7.65 10.64 6.45
CA LEU A 156 -8.94 11.08 5.93
C LEU A 156 -10.11 10.24 6.45
N ILE A 157 -9.93 8.91 6.55
CA ILE A 157 -10.92 8.00 7.13
C ILE A 157 -11.17 8.33 8.60
N MET A 158 -10.10 8.56 9.39
CA MET A 158 -10.23 8.88 10.83
C MET A 158 -11.04 10.15 11.09
N GLN A 159 -10.95 11.15 10.21
CA GLN A 159 -11.71 12.42 10.33
C GLN A 159 -13.23 12.27 10.29
N GLY A 160 -13.72 11.25 9.63
CA GLY A 160 -15.16 11.01 9.44
C GLY A 160 -15.69 9.77 10.16
N LEU A 161 -14.97 9.25 11.14
CA LEU A 161 -15.44 8.12 11.94
C LEU A 161 -16.73 8.49 12.68
N PRO A 162 -17.70 7.56 12.78
CA PRO A 162 -18.88 7.77 13.61
C PRO A 162 -18.50 7.87 15.08
N GLY A 163 -19.26 8.65 15.87
CA GLY A 163 -18.92 8.98 17.25
C GLY A 163 -18.64 7.77 18.16
N TRP A 164 -19.36 6.65 17.96
CA TRP A 164 -19.09 5.42 18.72
C TRP A 164 -17.70 4.83 18.41
N ALA A 165 -17.24 4.91 17.18
CA ALA A 165 -15.92 4.42 16.78
C ALA A 165 -14.81 5.35 17.30
N GLU A 166 -15.07 6.66 17.34
CA GLU A 166 -14.15 7.63 17.94
C GLU A 166 -14.01 7.43 19.45
N ILE A 167 -15.07 7.06 20.17
CA ILE A 167 -15.01 6.71 21.60
C ILE A 167 -14.10 5.50 21.83
N LEU A 168 -14.12 4.51 20.96
CA LEU A 168 -13.29 3.32 21.06
C LEU A 168 -11.85 3.54 20.56
N ARG A 169 -11.61 4.56 19.77
CA ARG A 169 -10.29 4.86 19.21
C ARG A 169 -9.38 5.57 20.22
N THR A 170 -8.09 5.31 20.12
CA THR A 170 -7.02 6.06 20.78
C THR A 170 -5.84 6.16 19.78
N PRO A 171 -5.02 7.22 19.79
CA PRO A 171 -5.12 8.47 20.57
C PRO A 171 -6.23 9.39 20.05
N PRO A 172 -6.56 10.49 20.76
CA PRO A 172 -7.46 11.52 20.24
C PRO A 172 -7.02 12.04 18.87
N LEU A 173 -7.97 12.51 18.06
CA LEU A 173 -7.73 12.91 16.67
C LEU A 173 -6.61 13.96 16.53
N GLU A 174 -6.55 14.90 17.45
CA GLU A 174 -5.52 15.94 17.50
C GLU A 174 -4.09 15.36 17.60
N LEU A 175 -3.90 14.33 18.42
CA LEU A 175 -2.62 13.63 18.51
C LEU A 175 -2.36 12.72 17.31
N ALA A 176 -3.41 12.04 16.83
CA ALA A 176 -3.31 11.13 15.70
C ALA A 176 -2.88 11.83 14.40
N LEU A 177 -3.15 13.13 14.26
CA LEU A 177 -2.91 13.93 13.06
C LEU A 177 -1.73 14.90 13.17
N LEU A 178 -0.91 14.81 14.21
CA LEU A 178 0.32 15.60 14.31
C LEU A 178 1.21 15.33 13.10
N ASP A 179 1.81 16.40 12.56
CA ASP A 179 2.68 16.30 11.38
C ASP A 179 4.10 15.84 11.74
N GLU A 180 4.61 16.31 12.88
CA GLU A 180 5.95 15.96 13.34
C GLU A 180 5.95 14.55 13.97
N TRP A 181 6.63 13.60 13.33
CA TRP A 181 6.58 12.19 13.71
C TRP A 181 7.19 11.86 15.06
N GLU A 182 8.27 12.52 15.49
CA GLU A 182 8.87 12.26 16.79
C GLU A 182 7.96 12.72 17.92
N ASP A 183 7.46 13.96 17.84
CA ASP A 183 6.51 14.50 18.83
C ASP A 183 5.24 13.65 18.84
N LYS A 184 4.76 13.24 17.68
CA LYS A 184 3.61 12.36 17.53
C LYS A 184 3.83 11.02 18.25
N ILE A 185 4.92 10.30 17.97
CA ILE A 185 5.23 9.01 18.58
C ILE A 185 5.39 9.15 20.09
N GLU A 186 6.14 10.15 20.55
CA GLU A 186 6.36 10.40 21.97
C GLU A 186 5.08 10.69 22.73
N ARG A 187 4.26 11.61 22.22
CA ARG A 187 2.99 12.01 22.87
C ARG A 187 1.95 10.90 22.81
N ILE A 188 1.86 10.16 21.70
CA ILE A 188 0.97 9.00 21.62
C ILE A 188 1.42 7.93 22.62
N ALA A 189 2.71 7.58 22.67
CA ALA A 189 3.22 6.56 23.58
C ALA A 189 2.88 6.89 25.05
N ARG A 190 3.12 8.15 25.49
CA ARG A 190 2.75 8.60 26.84
C ARG A 190 1.25 8.54 27.09
N HIS A 191 0.43 8.92 26.10
CA HIS A 191 -1.02 8.93 26.22
C HIS A 191 -1.59 7.52 26.40
N VAL A 192 -1.10 6.54 25.62
CA VAL A 192 -1.69 5.19 25.56
C VAL A 192 -1.21 4.27 26.70
N LEU A 193 -0.13 4.60 27.42
CA LEU A 193 0.35 3.82 28.56
C LEU A 193 -0.72 3.53 29.62
N ARG A 194 -1.65 4.46 29.81
CA ARG A 194 -2.71 4.37 30.83
C ARG A 194 -4.07 3.95 30.27
N GLN A 195 -4.10 3.56 28.98
CA GLN A 195 -5.33 3.15 28.32
C GLN A 195 -5.48 1.62 28.36
N ASP A 196 -6.72 1.15 28.34
CA ASP A 196 -7.02 -0.28 28.12
C ASP A 196 -7.00 -0.57 26.62
N VAL A 197 -5.80 -0.68 26.05
CA VAL A 197 -5.64 -1.01 24.64
C VAL A 197 -5.85 -2.50 24.42
N ARG A 198 -6.80 -2.86 23.57
CA ARG A 198 -7.12 -4.26 23.22
C ARG A 198 -6.88 -4.58 21.76
N VAL A 199 -6.89 -3.55 20.92
CA VAL A 199 -6.70 -3.70 19.47
C VAL A 199 -5.65 -2.71 19.00
N LEU A 200 -4.75 -3.18 18.14
CA LEU A 200 -3.85 -2.35 17.33
C LEU A 200 -4.42 -2.26 15.93
N ALA A 201 -4.30 -1.10 15.28
CA ALA A 201 -4.70 -0.91 13.89
C ALA A 201 -3.73 0.02 13.15
N GLY A 202 -3.08 -0.47 12.10
CA GLY A 202 -2.15 0.35 11.33
C GLY A 202 -1.12 -0.44 10.53
N VAL A 203 -0.20 0.29 9.93
CA VAL A 203 0.93 -0.27 9.18
C VAL A 203 1.96 -0.85 10.15
N PRO A 204 2.41 -2.11 9.97
CA PRO A 204 3.36 -2.78 10.87
C PRO A 204 4.60 -1.96 11.21
N THR A 205 5.21 -1.32 10.23
CA THR A 205 6.43 -0.51 10.39
C THR A 205 6.29 0.57 11.46
N TRP A 206 5.27 1.42 11.31
CA TRP A 206 5.03 2.52 12.24
C TRP A 206 4.55 2.02 13.60
N MET A 207 3.81 0.91 13.59
CA MET A 207 3.37 0.28 14.82
C MET A 207 4.57 -0.21 15.64
N VAL A 208 5.56 -0.86 15.03
CA VAL A 208 6.81 -1.28 15.72
C VAL A 208 7.51 -0.10 16.37
N VAL A 209 7.66 1.04 15.67
CA VAL A 209 8.31 2.24 16.22
C VAL A 209 7.57 2.74 17.47
N LEU A 210 6.23 2.84 17.38
CA LEU A 210 5.40 3.27 18.50
C LEU A 210 5.45 2.29 19.67
N LEU A 211 5.32 0.99 19.40
CA LEU A 211 5.27 -0.04 20.45
C LEU A 211 6.58 -0.16 21.21
N ARG A 212 7.73 -0.06 20.52
CA ARG A 212 9.05 0.00 21.16
C ARG A 212 9.15 1.21 22.09
N ARG A 213 8.59 2.37 21.69
CA ARG A 213 8.57 3.55 22.55
C ARG A 213 7.66 3.37 23.75
N VAL A 214 6.51 2.73 23.60
CA VAL A 214 5.60 2.38 24.69
C VAL A 214 6.29 1.47 25.72
N LEU A 215 6.95 0.41 25.28
CA LEU A 215 7.70 -0.51 26.13
C LEU A 215 8.82 0.22 26.89
N ALA A 216 9.59 1.06 26.21
CA ALA A 216 10.67 1.84 26.85
C ALA A 216 10.14 2.80 27.93
N LEU A 217 9.00 3.45 27.70
CA LEU A 217 8.36 4.35 28.69
C LEU A 217 7.68 3.58 29.83
N GLY A 218 7.17 2.39 29.55
CA GLY A 218 6.52 1.53 30.53
C GLY A 218 7.50 0.71 31.39
N GLY A 219 8.78 0.67 31.01
CA GLY A 219 9.78 -0.20 31.66
C GLY A 219 9.48 -1.69 31.47
N ALA A 220 8.80 -2.05 30.36
CA ALA A 220 8.32 -3.38 30.07
C ALA A 220 9.10 -4.03 28.92
N THR A 221 9.09 -5.35 28.85
CA THR A 221 9.71 -6.13 27.78
C THR A 221 8.69 -6.66 26.78
N GLN A 222 7.45 -6.90 27.23
CA GLN A 222 6.33 -7.36 26.41
C GLN A 222 5.11 -6.45 26.58
N LEU A 223 4.29 -6.36 25.54
CA LEU A 223 3.12 -5.46 25.54
C LEU A 223 2.03 -5.90 26.51
N GLU A 224 1.94 -7.19 26.84
CA GLU A 224 1.01 -7.71 27.82
C GLU A 224 1.28 -7.20 29.25
N GLU A 225 2.53 -6.77 29.54
CA GLU A 225 2.87 -6.12 30.81
C GLU A 225 2.28 -4.71 30.90
N VAL A 226 2.15 -4.02 29.74
CA VAL A 226 1.54 -2.69 29.65
C VAL A 226 0.02 -2.80 29.47
N TRP A 227 -0.40 -3.69 28.59
CA TRP A 227 -1.81 -3.90 28.21
C TRP A 227 -2.19 -5.37 28.34
N PRO A 228 -2.55 -5.83 29.54
CA PRO A 228 -2.84 -7.27 29.81
C PRO A 228 -4.00 -7.85 28.99
N ARG A 229 -4.81 -7.00 28.35
CA ARG A 229 -5.95 -7.40 27.53
C ARG A 229 -5.74 -7.12 26.04
N LEU A 230 -4.51 -6.77 25.63
CA LEU A 230 -4.17 -6.65 24.22
C LEU A 230 -4.31 -8.02 23.54
N GLY A 231 -5.04 -8.09 22.42
CA GLY A 231 -5.30 -9.39 21.80
C GLY A 231 -5.39 -9.41 20.29
N LEU A 232 -5.50 -8.25 19.61
CA LEU A 232 -5.72 -8.21 18.16
C LEU A 232 -4.90 -7.11 17.48
N PHE A 233 -4.31 -7.43 16.33
CA PHE A 233 -3.70 -6.46 15.44
C PHE A 233 -4.36 -6.53 14.05
N LEU A 234 -4.98 -5.42 13.64
CA LEU A 234 -5.51 -5.18 12.30
C LEU A 234 -4.42 -4.49 11.47
N HIS A 235 -3.83 -5.20 10.52
CA HIS A 235 -2.67 -4.68 9.77
C HIS A 235 -2.87 -4.74 8.26
N GLY A 236 -2.07 -3.98 7.52
CA GLY A 236 -2.08 -3.97 6.06
C GLY A 236 -1.03 -3.04 5.48
N ALA A 237 -1.13 -2.74 4.20
CA ALA A 237 -0.26 -1.88 3.41
C ALA A 237 1.12 -2.46 3.06
N VAL A 238 1.69 -3.34 3.87
CA VAL A 238 2.96 -4.03 3.62
C VAL A 238 2.83 -5.52 3.91
N ALA A 239 3.68 -6.34 3.31
CA ALA A 239 3.75 -7.77 3.60
C ALA A 239 4.08 -8.00 5.09
N PHE A 240 3.25 -8.78 5.79
CA PHE A 240 3.40 -8.99 7.24
C PHE A 240 4.45 -10.04 7.61
N GLY A 241 4.73 -11.01 6.73
CA GLY A 241 5.68 -12.10 7.01
C GLY A 241 6.98 -11.65 7.67
N PRO A 242 7.68 -10.61 7.15
CA PRO A 242 8.93 -10.11 7.75
C PRO A 242 8.80 -9.51 9.16
N TYR A 243 7.58 -9.20 9.59
CA TYR A 243 7.30 -8.61 10.91
C TYR A 243 6.79 -9.64 11.93
N GLN A 244 6.41 -10.83 11.48
CA GLN A 244 5.70 -11.81 12.28
C GLN A 244 6.51 -12.25 13.51
N GLU A 245 7.80 -12.52 13.35
CA GLU A 245 8.70 -12.91 14.45
C GLU A 245 8.82 -11.77 15.47
N LEU A 246 9.06 -10.55 15.01
CA LEU A 246 9.18 -9.38 15.86
C LEU A 246 7.90 -9.09 16.67
N PHE A 247 6.73 -9.17 16.06
CA PHE A 247 5.46 -9.00 16.77
C PHE A 247 5.19 -10.16 17.72
N GLY A 248 5.65 -11.37 17.41
CA GLY A 248 5.59 -12.53 18.31
C GLY A 248 6.45 -12.35 19.57
N GLU A 249 7.59 -11.65 19.47
CA GLU A 249 8.42 -11.27 20.63
C GLU A 249 7.77 -10.15 21.46
N LEU A 250 7.22 -9.13 20.79
CA LEU A 250 6.61 -7.98 21.46
C LEU A 250 5.30 -8.32 22.17
N ALA A 251 4.50 -9.24 21.62
CA ALA A 251 3.20 -9.64 22.13
C ALA A 251 2.86 -11.09 21.71
N PRO A 252 3.32 -12.12 22.45
CA PRO A 252 3.15 -13.53 22.08
C PRO A 252 1.70 -14.00 21.93
N SER A 253 0.77 -13.38 22.64
CA SER A 253 -0.67 -13.73 22.60
C SER A 253 -1.46 -13.03 21.50
N LEU A 254 -0.82 -12.13 20.74
CA LEU A 254 -1.49 -11.27 19.75
C LEU A 254 -2.04 -12.08 18.57
N ARG A 255 -3.29 -11.82 18.21
CA ARG A 255 -3.94 -12.35 17.00
C ARG A 255 -3.83 -11.33 15.89
N TYR A 256 -3.87 -11.79 14.64
CA TYR A 256 -3.67 -10.94 13.46
C TYR A 256 -4.86 -11.08 12.52
N LEU A 257 -5.28 -9.96 11.92
CA LEU A 257 -6.20 -9.93 10.80
C LEU A 257 -5.69 -8.92 9.77
N GLU A 258 -5.47 -9.40 8.55
CA GLU A 258 -4.95 -8.58 7.46
C GLU A 258 -6.08 -7.86 6.73
N ILE A 259 -5.81 -6.63 6.31
CA ILE A 259 -6.68 -5.79 5.50
C ILE A 259 -5.96 -5.37 4.23
N TYR A 260 -6.69 -5.35 3.11
CA TYR A 260 -6.21 -4.84 1.85
C TYR A 260 -6.97 -3.58 1.48
N ASN A 261 -6.41 -2.45 1.85
CA ASN A 261 -6.93 -1.13 1.51
C ASN A 261 -5.84 -0.27 0.86
N ALA A 262 -6.29 0.62 -0.04
CA ALA A 262 -5.47 1.58 -0.76
C ALA A 262 -6.21 2.93 -0.86
N SER A 263 -5.57 3.92 -1.47
CA SER A 263 -6.21 5.21 -1.76
C SER A 263 -7.38 5.08 -2.73
N GLU A 264 -7.37 4.06 -3.57
CA GLU A 264 -8.40 3.71 -4.55
C GLU A 264 -9.63 3.06 -3.91
N GLY A 265 -9.48 2.39 -2.77
CA GLY A 265 -10.55 1.72 -2.06
C GLY A 265 -10.09 0.64 -1.09
N TYR A 266 -11.04 0.07 -0.37
CA TYR A 266 -10.85 -1.09 0.49
C TYR A 266 -11.33 -2.32 -0.27
N PHE A 267 -10.42 -3.23 -0.62
CA PHE A 267 -10.65 -4.30 -1.60
C PHE A 267 -10.97 -5.65 -0.98
N ALA A 268 -10.23 -6.03 0.08
CA ALA A 268 -10.36 -7.35 0.68
C ALA A 268 -9.97 -7.32 2.17
N LEU A 269 -10.33 -8.38 2.89
CA LEU A 269 -10.00 -8.56 4.30
C LEU A 269 -9.83 -10.05 4.62
N GLN A 270 -9.01 -10.35 5.61
CA GLN A 270 -8.84 -11.70 6.12
C GLN A 270 -10.10 -12.12 6.88
N ASP A 271 -10.83 -13.11 6.34
CA ASP A 271 -12.08 -13.60 6.89
C ASP A 271 -11.94 -14.93 7.65
N GLU A 272 -10.78 -15.57 7.56
CA GLU A 272 -10.43 -16.79 8.27
C GLU A 272 -9.12 -16.59 9.05
N PRO A 273 -9.14 -16.70 10.38
CA PRO A 273 -7.93 -16.60 11.18
C PRO A 273 -6.85 -17.61 10.76
N GLY A 274 -5.61 -17.15 10.71
CA GLY A 274 -4.46 -18.00 10.31
C GLY A 274 -4.34 -18.27 8.81
N SER A 275 -5.33 -17.87 8.00
CA SER A 275 -5.21 -17.89 6.54
C SER A 275 -4.46 -16.66 6.04
N ALA A 276 -3.58 -16.82 5.05
CA ALA A 276 -2.98 -15.69 4.34
C ALA A 276 -3.86 -15.18 3.17
N ASP A 277 -5.07 -15.73 3.02
CA ASP A 277 -5.98 -15.40 1.93
C ASP A 277 -7.00 -14.36 2.39
N LEU A 278 -7.33 -13.43 1.49
CA LEU A 278 -8.21 -12.31 1.78
C LEU A 278 -9.51 -12.45 1.00
N LEU A 279 -10.65 -12.39 1.70
CA LEU A 279 -11.98 -12.36 1.10
C LEU A 279 -12.17 -11.06 0.32
N LEU A 280 -12.48 -11.16 -0.97
CA LEU A 280 -12.75 -10.01 -1.83
C LEU A 280 -14.10 -9.37 -1.48
N LEU A 281 -14.13 -8.06 -1.32
CA LEU A 281 -15.32 -7.29 -0.93
C LEU A 281 -16.16 -6.90 -2.15
N LEU A 282 -17.09 -7.76 -2.55
CA LEU A 282 -17.78 -7.68 -3.84
C LEU A 282 -19.01 -6.77 -3.88
N ASP A 283 -19.46 -6.22 -2.75
CA ASP A 283 -20.66 -5.35 -2.70
C ASP A 283 -20.38 -3.98 -2.05
N HIS A 284 -19.10 -3.57 -1.99
CA HIS A 284 -18.63 -2.36 -1.32
C HIS A 284 -18.40 -1.18 -2.29
N GLY A 285 -19.21 -1.06 -3.35
CA GLY A 285 -19.14 0.08 -4.28
C GLY A 285 -17.96 0.04 -5.23
N ILE A 286 -17.33 -1.12 -5.40
CA ILE A 286 -16.25 -1.37 -6.36
C ILE A 286 -16.65 -2.52 -7.27
N TYR A 287 -16.62 -2.30 -8.58
CA TYR A 287 -16.70 -3.31 -9.60
C TYR A 287 -15.29 -3.71 -10.03
N TYR A 288 -15.03 -5.02 -10.03
CA TYR A 288 -13.72 -5.59 -10.27
C TYR A 288 -13.63 -6.23 -11.64
N GLU A 289 -12.52 -6.00 -12.32
CA GLU A 289 -12.03 -6.72 -13.48
C GLU A 289 -10.57 -7.11 -13.23
N PHE A 290 -10.09 -8.14 -13.89
CA PHE A 290 -8.79 -8.73 -13.63
C PHE A 290 -8.02 -8.83 -14.94
N LEU A 291 -6.89 -8.09 -15.04
CA LEU A 291 -6.06 -8.08 -16.24
C LEU A 291 -5.00 -9.18 -16.13
N PRO A 292 -4.99 -10.19 -17.01
CA PRO A 292 -3.91 -11.18 -17.05
C PRO A 292 -2.55 -10.48 -17.23
N LEU A 293 -1.51 -10.99 -16.55
CA LEU A 293 -0.20 -10.29 -16.51
C LEU A 293 0.49 -10.23 -17.88
N ASP A 294 0.20 -11.16 -18.77
CA ASP A 294 0.67 -11.16 -20.16
C ASP A 294 0.01 -10.08 -21.04
N GLN A 295 -1.11 -9.51 -20.57
CA GLN A 295 -1.82 -8.42 -21.25
C GLN A 295 -1.36 -7.01 -20.81
N LEU A 296 -0.46 -6.90 -19.84
CA LEU A 296 -0.03 -5.60 -19.29
C LEU A 296 0.62 -4.69 -20.35
N GLU A 297 1.37 -5.27 -21.29
CA GLU A 297 2.06 -4.55 -22.35
C GLU A 297 1.28 -4.55 -23.69
N SER A 298 0.04 -5.10 -23.68
CA SER A 298 -0.81 -5.11 -24.86
C SER A 298 -1.26 -3.70 -25.24
N ALA A 299 -1.28 -3.41 -26.53
CA ALA A 299 -1.82 -2.15 -27.04
C ALA A 299 -3.31 -1.97 -26.72
N ILE A 300 -4.05 -3.08 -26.60
CA ILE A 300 -5.47 -3.14 -26.23
C ILE A 300 -5.63 -4.21 -25.13
N PRO A 301 -5.34 -3.86 -23.87
CA PRO A 301 -5.37 -4.84 -22.78
C PRO A 301 -6.81 -5.32 -22.50
N GLN A 302 -6.97 -6.63 -22.38
CA GLN A 302 -8.26 -7.29 -22.15
C GLN A 302 -8.33 -7.84 -20.72
N ALA A 303 -9.06 -7.15 -19.86
CA ALA A 303 -9.37 -7.66 -18.53
C ALA A 303 -10.56 -8.62 -18.57
N VAL A 304 -10.53 -9.62 -17.71
CA VAL A 304 -11.61 -10.60 -17.54
C VAL A 304 -12.49 -10.24 -16.35
N PRO A 305 -13.80 -10.51 -16.41
CA PRO A 305 -14.71 -10.33 -15.29
C PRO A 305 -14.49 -11.41 -14.22
N LEU A 306 -15.10 -11.22 -13.02
CA LEU A 306 -14.92 -12.09 -11.87
C LEU A 306 -15.22 -13.58 -12.15
N GLU A 307 -16.24 -13.86 -12.97
CA GLU A 307 -16.64 -15.23 -13.33
C GLU A 307 -15.63 -15.97 -14.22
N ALA A 308 -14.72 -15.24 -14.86
CA ALA A 308 -13.75 -15.81 -15.80
C ALA A 308 -12.34 -15.98 -15.20
N VAL A 309 -12.15 -15.61 -13.93
CA VAL A 309 -10.85 -15.79 -13.26
C VAL A 309 -10.54 -17.25 -13.01
N GLN A 310 -9.29 -17.62 -13.04
CA GLN A 310 -8.79 -18.98 -12.84
C GLN A 310 -8.09 -19.11 -11.49
N LEU A 311 -8.34 -20.23 -10.82
CA LEU A 311 -7.69 -20.56 -9.56
C LEU A 311 -6.16 -20.69 -9.77
N GLY A 312 -5.38 -20.07 -8.90
CA GLY A 312 -3.92 -20.06 -8.95
C GLY A 312 -3.32 -19.05 -9.94
N ALA A 313 -4.11 -18.48 -10.85
CA ALA A 313 -3.63 -17.45 -11.78
C ALA A 313 -3.49 -16.08 -11.09
N SER A 314 -2.50 -15.32 -11.56
CA SER A 314 -2.22 -13.95 -11.08
C SER A 314 -2.70 -12.92 -12.08
N TYR A 315 -3.26 -11.84 -11.57
CA TYR A 315 -3.86 -10.76 -12.35
C TYR A 315 -3.47 -9.40 -11.79
N ALA A 316 -3.39 -8.39 -12.64
CA ALA A 316 -3.40 -7.01 -12.21
C ALA A 316 -4.85 -6.56 -11.93
N LEU A 317 -5.04 -5.82 -10.84
CA LEU A 317 -6.35 -5.38 -10.39
C LEU A 317 -6.82 -4.14 -11.18
N VAL A 318 -8.00 -4.25 -11.80
CA VAL A 318 -8.69 -3.16 -12.50
C VAL A 318 -10.00 -2.88 -11.77
N VAL A 319 -10.27 -1.63 -11.45
CA VAL A 319 -11.44 -1.26 -10.65
C VAL A 319 -12.27 -0.15 -11.28
N SER A 320 -13.58 -0.22 -11.08
CA SER A 320 -14.48 0.91 -11.26
C SER A 320 -15.15 1.20 -9.93
N THR A 321 -15.07 2.46 -9.44
CA THR A 321 -15.40 2.77 -8.05
C THR A 321 -16.43 3.89 -7.92
N ASN A 322 -17.07 3.96 -6.78
CA ASN A 322 -17.95 5.06 -6.37
C ASN A 322 -17.17 6.35 -5.97
N ALA A 323 -15.86 6.38 -6.23
CA ALA A 323 -15.04 7.59 -6.23
C ALA A 323 -14.85 8.18 -7.64
N GLY A 324 -15.38 7.52 -8.67
CA GLY A 324 -15.25 7.97 -10.07
C GLY A 324 -14.00 7.45 -10.77
N LEU A 325 -13.34 6.43 -10.26
CA LEU A 325 -12.34 5.70 -11.01
C LEU A 325 -13.04 4.70 -11.94
N TRP A 326 -12.70 4.71 -13.21
CA TRP A 326 -13.35 3.90 -14.24
C TRP A 326 -12.34 3.01 -14.96
N ARG A 327 -12.52 1.68 -14.84
CA ARG A 327 -11.58 0.66 -15.33
C ARG A 327 -10.13 1.04 -15.07
N TYR A 328 -9.89 1.52 -13.85
CA TYR A 328 -8.60 2.05 -13.41
C TYR A 328 -7.68 0.90 -12.99
N LEU A 329 -6.48 0.87 -13.59
CA LEU A 329 -5.43 -0.08 -13.24
C LEU A 329 -4.75 0.37 -11.94
N VAL A 330 -5.04 -0.33 -10.84
CA VAL A 330 -4.53 0.00 -9.48
C VAL A 330 -3.00 -0.10 -9.42
N GLY A 331 -2.46 -1.08 -10.14
CA GLY A 331 -1.04 -1.38 -10.15
C GLY A 331 -0.65 -2.54 -9.22
N ASP A 332 -1.56 -3.02 -8.39
CA ASP A 332 -1.34 -4.22 -7.57
C ASP A 332 -1.66 -5.49 -8.34
N THR A 333 -0.96 -6.57 -8.00
CA THR A 333 -1.23 -7.90 -8.54
C THR A 333 -1.76 -8.83 -7.45
N VAL A 334 -2.77 -9.61 -7.82
CA VAL A 334 -3.43 -10.57 -6.94
C VAL A 334 -3.48 -11.95 -7.58
N ARG A 335 -3.44 -13.00 -6.75
CA ARG A 335 -3.64 -14.40 -7.17
C ARG A 335 -4.90 -14.91 -6.54
N PHE A 336 -5.78 -15.54 -7.32
CA PHE A 336 -6.94 -16.22 -6.77
C PHE A 336 -6.54 -17.53 -6.09
N THR A 337 -6.86 -17.64 -4.81
CA THR A 337 -6.63 -18.83 -3.98
C THR A 337 -7.92 -19.62 -3.76
N SER A 338 -9.08 -18.98 -3.97
CA SER A 338 -10.41 -19.59 -3.97
C SER A 338 -11.35 -18.80 -4.88
N VAL A 339 -12.32 -19.49 -5.49
CA VAL A 339 -13.42 -18.88 -6.26
C VAL A 339 -14.80 -19.14 -5.61
N ARG A 340 -14.82 -19.84 -4.46
CA ARG A 340 -16.04 -20.06 -3.65
C ARG A 340 -15.69 -20.18 -2.17
N PRO A 341 -15.74 -19.10 -1.42
CA PRO A 341 -15.89 -17.69 -1.84
C PRO A 341 -14.66 -17.18 -2.59
N TYR A 342 -14.78 -16.04 -3.27
CA TYR A 342 -13.63 -15.43 -3.94
C TYR A 342 -12.63 -14.89 -2.92
N ARG A 343 -11.46 -15.51 -2.88
CA ARG A 343 -10.33 -15.05 -2.07
C ARG A 343 -9.11 -14.84 -2.93
N VAL A 344 -8.34 -13.85 -2.54
CA VAL A 344 -7.12 -13.44 -3.23
C VAL A 344 -5.97 -13.35 -2.25
N ARG A 345 -4.76 -13.48 -2.78
CA ARG A 345 -3.50 -13.13 -2.10
C ARG A 345 -2.81 -12.04 -2.91
N ILE A 346 -2.33 -11.02 -2.23
CA ILE A 346 -1.53 -9.97 -2.88
C ILE A 346 -0.19 -10.60 -3.26
N THR A 347 0.20 -10.49 -4.53
CA THR A 347 1.44 -11.08 -5.06
C THR A 347 2.52 -10.05 -5.38
N GLY A 348 2.18 -8.77 -5.35
CA GLY A 348 3.10 -7.67 -5.64
C GLY A 348 2.44 -6.56 -6.44
N ARG A 349 3.23 -5.94 -7.32
CA ARG A 349 2.76 -4.88 -8.23
C ARG A 349 3.13 -5.17 -9.67
N THR A 350 2.44 -4.49 -10.60
CA THR A 350 2.70 -4.55 -12.04
C THR A 350 4.05 -3.94 -12.43
N LYS A 351 4.60 -3.06 -11.59
CA LYS A 351 5.94 -2.48 -11.71
C LYS A 351 6.82 -2.91 -10.54
N HIS A 352 8.13 -3.02 -10.77
CA HIS A 352 9.10 -3.26 -9.70
C HIS A 352 9.15 -2.06 -8.75
N PHE A 353 9.15 -2.29 -7.46
CA PHE A 353 9.18 -1.26 -6.42
C PHE A 353 9.69 -1.85 -5.09
N LEU A 354 10.14 -0.97 -4.18
CA LEU A 354 10.40 -1.30 -2.77
C LEU A 354 9.28 -0.73 -1.91
N ASN A 355 8.65 -1.59 -1.12
CA ASN A 355 7.60 -1.20 -0.18
C ASN A 355 7.61 -2.11 1.05
N ALA A 356 8.74 -2.17 1.73
CA ALA A 356 8.90 -2.96 2.95
C ALA A 356 8.37 -2.23 4.19
N PHE A 357 8.37 -0.89 4.14
CA PHE A 357 8.05 -0.01 5.25
C PHE A 357 6.91 0.97 4.93
N GLY A 358 6.27 0.85 3.76
CA GLY A 358 5.28 1.78 3.24
C GLY A 358 5.91 2.98 2.52
N GLU A 359 7.15 2.84 2.02
CA GLU A 359 7.89 3.88 1.32
C GLU A 359 7.61 3.94 -0.18
N GLU A 360 7.09 2.89 -0.76
CA GLU A 360 6.69 2.76 -2.18
C GLU A 360 7.70 3.40 -3.18
N VAL A 361 8.99 3.05 -3.07
CA VAL A 361 10.01 3.52 -4.01
C VAL A 361 9.85 2.74 -5.32
N VAL A 362 9.48 3.44 -6.39
CA VAL A 362 9.35 2.87 -7.74
C VAL A 362 10.68 2.94 -8.52
N VAL A 363 10.78 2.16 -9.60
CA VAL A 363 12.01 2.09 -10.41
C VAL A 363 12.44 3.46 -10.89
N GLU A 364 11.50 4.30 -11.31
CA GLU A 364 11.76 5.65 -11.79
C GLU A 364 12.43 6.54 -10.72
N ASN A 365 11.99 6.40 -9.44
CA ASN A 365 12.66 7.10 -8.32
C ASN A 365 14.09 6.58 -8.13
N ALA A 366 14.26 5.26 -8.17
CA ALA A 366 15.56 4.61 -8.00
C ALA A 366 16.55 5.01 -9.10
N GLU A 367 16.12 4.94 -10.37
CA GLU A 367 16.95 5.32 -11.53
C GLU A 367 17.33 6.79 -11.49
N ALA A 368 16.39 7.69 -11.17
CA ALA A 368 16.68 9.12 -11.04
C ALA A 368 17.65 9.41 -9.90
N ALA A 369 17.47 8.75 -8.74
CA ALA A 369 18.35 8.94 -7.58
C ALA A 369 19.75 8.38 -7.83
N VAL A 370 19.87 7.20 -8.46
CA VAL A 370 21.16 6.64 -8.87
C VAL A 370 21.87 7.56 -9.88
N ALA A 371 21.14 8.06 -10.87
CA ALA A 371 21.71 8.99 -11.85
C ALA A 371 22.16 10.32 -11.23
N PHE A 372 21.42 10.83 -10.24
CA PHE A 372 21.81 12.01 -9.48
C PHE A 372 23.09 11.76 -8.67
N ALA A 373 23.15 10.66 -7.90
CA ALA A 373 24.31 10.27 -7.11
C ALA A 373 25.56 10.06 -7.99
N ALA A 374 25.39 9.43 -9.16
CA ALA A 374 26.46 9.23 -10.14
C ALA A 374 27.04 10.56 -10.62
N ARG A 375 26.20 11.53 -10.99
CA ARG A 375 26.63 12.87 -11.38
C ARG A 375 27.32 13.61 -10.23
N ALA A 376 26.75 13.56 -9.02
CA ALA A 376 27.29 14.25 -7.86
C ALA A 376 28.69 13.74 -7.44
N THR A 377 28.97 12.47 -7.72
CA THR A 377 30.25 11.83 -7.36
C THR A 377 31.20 11.61 -8.55
N GLY A 378 30.80 12.05 -9.76
CA GLY A 378 31.64 11.98 -10.96
C GLY A 378 31.87 10.57 -11.51
N VAL A 379 30.97 9.61 -11.21
CA VAL A 379 31.08 8.22 -11.65
C VAL A 379 30.01 7.85 -12.69
N GLN A 380 30.20 6.72 -13.36
CA GLN A 380 29.21 6.15 -14.27
C GLN A 380 28.71 4.82 -13.70
N VAL A 381 27.42 4.70 -13.47
CA VAL A 381 26.79 3.45 -13.05
C VAL A 381 26.46 2.62 -14.27
N ARG A 382 26.83 1.33 -14.28
CA ARG A 382 26.51 0.35 -15.29
C ARG A 382 25.14 -0.26 -15.05
N ASP A 383 24.97 -0.77 -13.81
CA ASP A 383 23.73 -1.43 -13.41
C ASP A 383 23.57 -1.41 -11.88
N PHE A 384 22.35 -1.67 -11.39
CA PHE A 384 22.08 -1.77 -9.95
C PHE A 384 20.87 -2.65 -9.65
N THR A 385 20.83 -3.13 -8.42
CA THR A 385 19.62 -3.72 -7.80
C THR A 385 19.54 -3.30 -6.35
N ALA A 386 18.32 -3.23 -5.80
CA ALA A 386 18.11 -2.91 -4.40
C ALA A 386 17.02 -3.78 -3.77
N ALA A 387 17.20 -4.07 -2.48
CA ALA A 387 16.25 -4.84 -1.68
C ALA A 387 16.22 -4.32 -0.23
N PRO A 388 15.13 -4.62 0.53
CA PRO A 388 14.97 -4.14 1.89
C PRO A 388 15.83 -4.94 2.88
N VAL A 389 16.15 -4.28 4.00
CA VAL A 389 16.61 -4.88 5.25
C VAL A 389 15.53 -4.66 6.29
N TYR A 390 14.90 -5.73 6.75
CA TYR A 390 13.82 -5.63 7.73
C TYR A 390 14.37 -5.42 9.14
N PHE A 391 13.50 -5.03 10.08
CA PHE A 391 13.83 -4.95 11.49
C PHE A 391 14.28 -6.32 12.01
N ALA A 392 15.41 -6.36 12.72
CA ALA A 392 15.86 -7.59 13.34
C ALA A 392 15.08 -7.86 14.63
N ALA A 393 14.63 -9.10 14.81
CA ALA A 393 14.09 -9.61 16.05
C ALA A 393 15.21 -9.66 17.13
N GLY A 394 14.86 -9.54 18.39
CA GLY A 394 15.82 -9.54 19.51
C GLY A 394 16.73 -8.31 19.61
N VAL A 395 16.64 -7.35 18.68
CA VAL A 395 17.47 -6.14 18.65
C VAL A 395 16.60 -4.90 18.79
N ALA A 396 16.47 -4.39 20.00
CA ALA A 396 15.61 -3.23 20.30
C ALA A 396 15.90 -1.98 19.47
N ALA A 397 17.16 -1.75 19.09
CA ALA A 397 17.59 -0.62 18.28
C ALA A 397 17.66 -0.91 16.77
N SER A 398 17.23 -2.11 16.30
CA SER A 398 17.28 -2.42 14.88
C SER A 398 16.35 -1.49 14.09
N ARG A 399 16.82 -1.03 12.94
CA ARG A 399 16.08 -0.19 12.00
C ARG A 399 15.96 -0.92 10.68
N GLY A 400 14.88 -0.66 9.96
CA GLY A 400 14.77 -1.07 8.58
C GLY A 400 15.67 -0.25 7.67
N GLY A 401 15.88 -0.69 6.45
CA GLY A 401 16.71 0.02 5.50
C GLY A 401 16.64 -0.57 4.10
N HIS A 402 17.37 0.02 3.18
CA HIS A 402 17.60 -0.51 1.85
C HIS A 402 19.08 -0.83 1.63
N GLU A 403 19.35 -1.97 1.03
CA GLU A 403 20.68 -2.32 0.51
C GLU A 403 20.67 -2.21 -1.01
N TRP A 404 21.70 -1.57 -1.53
CA TRP A 404 21.89 -1.27 -2.94
C TRP A 404 23.19 -1.90 -3.42
N ALA A 405 23.12 -2.82 -4.37
CA ALA A 405 24.28 -3.37 -5.05
C ALA A 405 24.44 -2.66 -6.39
N VAL A 406 25.59 -1.99 -6.58
CA VAL A 406 25.86 -1.11 -7.73
C VAL A 406 27.12 -1.50 -8.42
N GLU A 407 27.06 -1.70 -9.73
CA GLU A 407 28.19 -1.93 -10.63
C GLU A 407 28.50 -0.65 -11.42
N PHE A 408 29.78 -0.26 -11.50
CA PHE A 408 30.22 0.96 -12.16
C PHE A 408 30.90 0.68 -13.49
N ASN A 409 30.77 1.64 -14.44
CA ASN A 409 31.60 1.69 -15.64
C ASN A 409 32.90 2.44 -15.30
N GLY A 410 33.95 1.70 -14.94
CA GLY A 410 35.21 2.28 -14.48
C GLY A 410 35.38 2.24 -12.97
N PRO A 411 36.23 3.07 -12.38
CA PRO A 411 36.51 3.07 -10.94
C PRO A 411 35.24 3.46 -10.15
N PRO A 412 35.03 2.84 -8.96
CA PRO A 412 33.95 3.21 -8.06
C PRO A 412 34.15 4.62 -7.51
N PRO A 413 33.12 5.24 -6.90
CA PRO A 413 33.26 6.57 -6.31
C PRO A 413 34.34 6.60 -5.24
N PRO A 414 35.17 7.65 -5.20
CA PRO A 414 36.22 7.80 -4.17
C PRO A 414 35.67 7.75 -2.74
N SER A 415 34.40 8.18 -2.57
CA SER A 415 33.66 8.08 -1.30
C SER A 415 32.31 7.36 -1.55
N PRO A 416 32.23 6.06 -1.25
CA PRO A 416 30.95 5.35 -1.29
C PRO A 416 29.88 5.99 -0.39
N ALA A 417 30.29 6.58 0.73
CA ALA A 417 29.39 7.28 1.64
C ALA A 417 28.77 8.53 0.99
N ALA A 418 29.56 9.30 0.20
CA ALA A 418 29.05 10.47 -0.52
C ALA A 418 28.03 10.05 -1.60
N PHE A 419 28.25 8.93 -2.30
CA PHE A 419 27.28 8.38 -3.24
C PHE A 419 25.97 7.98 -2.52
N ALA A 420 26.07 7.26 -1.40
CA ALA A 420 24.90 6.84 -0.62
C ALA A 420 24.11 8.05 -0.07
N GLN A 421 24.80 9.10 0.39
CA GLN A 421 24.16 10.35 0.84
C GLN A 421 23.43 11.06 -0.30
N ALA A 422 24.05 11.17 -1.48
CA ALA A 422 23.42 11.79 -2.63
C ALA A 422 22.20 10.98 -3.11
N LEU A 423 22.31 9.66 -3.10
CA LEU A 423 21.21 8.73 -3.40
C LEU A 423 20.04 8.94 -2.42
N ASP A 424 20.30 8.96 -1.10
CA ASP A 424 19.28 9.17 -0.06
C ASP A 424 18.60 10.54 -0.20
N ALA A 425 19.39 11.59 -0.38
CA ALA A 425 18.87 12.96 -0.53
C ALA A 425 17.90 13.07 -1.72
N GLU A 426 18.25 12.46 -2.85
CA GLU A 426 17.41 12.51 -4.03
C GLU A 426 16.17 11.62 -3.91
N LEU A 427 16.26 10.42 -3.30
CA LEU A 427 15.10 9.60 -2.98
C LEU A 427 14.11 10.34 -2.07
N ARG A 428 14.59 11.03 -1.04
CA ARG A 428 13.78 11.86 -0.15
C ARG A 428 13.09 12.99 -0.89
N ARG A 429 13.79 13.64 -1.82
CA ARG A 429 13.22 14.70 -2.66
C ARG A 429 12.12 14.19 -3.61
N LEU A 430 12.31 12.97 -4.15
CA LEU A 430 11.41 12.38 -5.15
C LEU A 430 10.21 11.67 -4.56
N ASN A 431 10.31 11.17 -3.33
CA ASN A 431 9.29 10.32 -2.73
C ASN A 431 8.98 10.74 -1.29
N SER A 432 7.79 11.31 -1.09
CA SER A 432 7.35 11.84 0.20
C SER A 432 7.19 10.76 1.28
N ASP A 433 6.83 9.53 0.89
CA ASP A 433 6.69 8.43 1.85
C ASP A 433 8.05 7.89 2.27
N TYR A 434 8.99 7.79 1.33
CA TYR A 434 10.38 7.52 1.67
C TYR A 434 10.94 8.60 2.61
N ASP A 435 10.75 9.90 2.30
CA ASP A 435 11.21 10.99 3.17
C ASP A 435 10.59 10.90 4.57
N ALA A 436 9.29 10.65 4.67
CA ALA A 436 8.62 10.48 5.95
C ALA A 436 9.21 9.31 6.79
N LYS A 437 9.58 8.18 6.15
CA LYS A 437 10.20 7.03 6.82
C LYS A 437 11.66 7.28 7.20
N ARG A 438 12.36 8.13 6.40
CA ARG A 438 13.74 8.53 6.64
C ARG A 438 13.88 9.64 7.68
N HIS A 439 12.76 10.28 8.10
CA HIS A 439 12.79 11.38 9.04
C HIS A 439 13.51 10.95 10.34
N ARG A 440 14.69 11.57 10.62
CA ARG A 440 15.58 11.27 11.75
C ARG A 440 15.84 9.77 11.97
N ASP A 441 15.84 8.99 10.90
CA ASP A 441 16.09 7.54 10.92
C ASP A 441 15.10 6.74 11.79
N LEU A 442 13.88 7.22 11.96
CA LEU A 442 12.88 6.59 12.84
C LEU A 442 12.47 5.18 12.38
N ALA A 443 12.19 5.03 11.09
CA ALA A 443 11.76 3.76 10.52
C ALA A 443 12.79 3.19 9.53
N LEU A 444 13.41 4.05 8.71
CA LEU A 444 14.40 3.68 7.72
C LEU A 444 15.77 4.28 8.07
N ALA A 445 16.79 3.42 8.11
CA ALA A 445 18.20 3.85 8.13
C ALA A 445 18.63 4.38 6.74
N PRO A 446 19.75 5.12 6.63
CA PRO A 446 20.36 5.48 5.36
C PRO A 446 20.59 4.26 4.46
N PRO A 447 20.54 4.42 3.12
CA PRO A 447 20.85 3.35 2.19
C PRO A 447 22.25 2.78 2.41
N ARG A 448 22.36 1.46 2.46
CA ARG A 448 23.64 0.76 2.49
C ARG A 448 24.07 0.41 1.08
N LEU A 449 25.26 0.83 0.68
CA LEU A 449 25.81 0.60 -0.65
C LEU A 449 26.80 -0.56 -0.65
N HIS A 450 26.63 -1.49 -1.58
CA HIS A 450 27.57 -2.55 -1.93
C HIS A 450 28.15 -2.25 -3.32
N LEU A 451 29.46 -2.11 -3.40
CA LEU A 451 30.18 -1.91 -4.66
C LEU A 451 30.45 -3.28 -5.28
N LEU A 452 30.00 -3.48 -6.50
CA LEU A 452 30.20 -4.74 -7.22
C LEU A 452 31.39 -4.66 -8.18
N PRO A 453 32.17 -5.75 -8.30
CA PRO A 453 33.17 -5.87 -9.35
C PRO A 453 32.53 -5.76 -10.75
N PRO A 454 33.26 -5.21 -11.76
CA PRO A 454 32.77 -5.17 -13.13
C PRO A 454 32.42 -6.56 -13.67
N GLY A 455 31.28 -6.66 -14.34
CA GLY A 455 30.77 -7.91 -14.95
C GLY A 455 29.93 -8.79 -14.02
N THR A 456 29.71 -8.39 -12.75
CA THR A 456 28.93 -9.19 -11.78
C THR A 456 27.51 -9.41 -12.26
N PHE A 457 26.80 -8.40 -12.74
CA PHE A 457 25.42 -8.56 -13.26
C PHE A 457 25.37 -9.38 -14.54
N GLU A 458 26.38 -9.28 -15.39
CA GLU A 458 26.47 -10.13 -16.59
C GLU A 458 26.65 -11.60 -16.21
N ALA A 459 27.53 -11.90 -15.25
CA ALA A 459 27.73 -13.25 -14.72
C ALA A 459 26.46 -13.82 -14.11
N TRP A 460 25.70 -13.01 -13.35
CA TRP A 460 24.41 -13.40 -12.79
C TRP A 460 23.36 -13.71 -13.86
N LEU A 461 23.25 -12.88 -14.91
CA LEU A 461 22.36 -13.14 -16.05
C LEU A 461 22.75 -14.42 -16.80
N ARG A 462 24.05 -14.68 -16.97
CA ARG A 462 24.57 -15.88 -17.64
C ARG A 462 24.22 -17.15 -16.88
N GLN A 463 24.39 -17.18 -15.57
CA GLN A 463 24.03 -18.35 -14.73
C GLN A 463 22.54 -18.70 -14.82
N ARG A 464 21.68 -17.72 -15.04
CA ARG A 464 20.23 -17.92 -15.20
C ARG A 464 19.78 -18.22 -16.63
N GLY A 465 20.73 -18.45 -17.56
CA GLY A 465 20.41 -18.68 -18.99
C GLY A 465 19.71 -17.49 -19.64
N ARG A 466 19.96 -16.27 -19.17
CA ARG A 466 19.25 -15.07 -19.54
C ARG A 466 20.14 -14.06 -20.28
N LEU A 467 21.25 -14.48 -20.82
CA LEU A 467 22.10 -13.65 -21.70
C LEU A 467 21.46 -13.52 -23.09
N GLY A 468 21.28 -12.27 -23.51
CA GLY A 468 20.73 -11.92 -24.82
C GLY A 468 19.25 -11.55 -24.83
N GLY A 469 18.87 -10.52 -25.60
CA GLY A 469 17.52 -10.02 -25.75
C GLY A 469 17.10 -9.04 -24.64
N GLN A 470 15.80 -8.88 -24.42
CA GLN A 470 15.19 -7.86 -23.55
C GLN A 470 15.26 -8.17 -22.04
N ARG A 471 16.17 -9.02 -21.56
CA ARG A 471 16.19 -9.44 -20.15
C ARG A 471 17.10 -8.54 -19.33
N LYS A 472 16.50 -7.81 -18.39
CA LYS A 472 17.15 -6.85 -17.50
C LYS A 472 17.25 -7.41 -16.08
N VAL A 473 18.26 -6.94 -15.33
CA VAL A 473 18.32 -7.15 -13.87
C VAL A 473 17.13 -6.46 -13.22
N PRO A 474 16.40 -7.12 -12.32
CA PRO A 474 15.36 -6.46 -11.53
C PRO A 474 15.98 -5.33 -10.69
N ARG A 475 15.58 -4.09 -10.97
CA ARG A 475 16.10 -2.90 -10.28
C ARG A 475 15.76 -2.87 -8.80
N LEU A 476 14.55 -3.27 -8.48
CA LEU A 476 13.99 -3.24 -7.14
C LEU A 476 13.25 -4.54 -6.85
N GLY A 477 13.35 -5.04 -5.63
CA GLY A 477 12.61 -6.22 -5.18
C GLY A 477 12.33 -6.20 -3.69
N ASN A 478 11.10 -6.56 -3.27
CA ASN A 478 10.77 -6.76 -1.86
C ASN A 478 11.33 -8.09 -1.31
N SER A 479 11.79 -8.99 -2.19
CA SER A 479 12.59 -10.17 -1.84
C SER A 479 14.06 -9.86 -2.01
N ARG A 480 14.87 -10.34 -1.07
CA ARG A 480 16.33 -10.17 -1.09
C ARG A 480 17.06 -11.15 -2.03
N GLN A 481 16.34 -12.10 -2.61
CA GLN A 481 16.94 -13.20 -3.39
C GLN A 481 17.90 -12.70 -4.48
N VAL A 482 17.47 -11.76 -5.32
CA VAL A 482 18.30 -11.22 -6.41
C VAL A 482 19.53 -10.51 -5.85
N LEU A 483 19.34 -9.68 -4.82
CA LEU A 483 20.43 -8.96 -4.17
C LEU A 483 21.46 -9.93 -3.59
N GLU A 484 21.04 -10.94 -2.86
CA GLU A 484 21.91 -11.93 -2.21
C GLU A 484 22.68 -12.78 -3.23
N GLU A 485 22.03 -13.21 -4.31
CA GLU A 485 22.70 -13.92 -5.40
C GLU A 485 23.78 -13.06 -6.07
N VAL A 486 23.49 -11.79 -6.33
CA VAL A 486 24.43 -10.85 -6.94
C VAL A 486 25.60 -10.55 -5.99
N LEU A 487 25.32 -10.35 -4.70
CA LEU A 487 26.38 -10.12 -3.69
C LEU A 487 27.28 -11.34 -3.51
N ALA A 488 26.73 -12.56 -3.57
CA ALA A 488 27.51 -13.79 -3.50
C ALA A 488 28.50 -13.88 -4.68
N LEU A 489 28.05 -13.57 -5.90
CA LEU A 489 28.91 -13.52 -7.08
C LEU A 489 29.98 -12.45 -7.00
N GLY A 490 29.63 -11.26 -6.49
CA GLY A 490 30.58 -10.16 -6.30
C GLY A 490 31.71 -10.48 -5.32
N LYS A 491 31.46 -11.31 -4.29
CA LYS A 491 32.51 -11.78 -3.36
C LYS A 491 33.47 -12.77 -4.02
N VAL A 492 32.97 -13.70 -4.81
CA VAL A 492 33.79 -14.69 -5.52
C VAL A 492 34.70 -14.05 -6.59
N ALA A 493 34.24 -12.95 -7.19
CA ALA A 493 35.03 -12.21 -8.19
C ALA A 493 36.10 -11.28 -7.55
N SER A 494 36.10 -11.11 -6.22
CA SER A 494 37.04 -10.27 -5.47
C SER A 494 38.15 -11.10 -4.81
N GLU A 495 38.01 -12.42 -4.76
CA GLU A 495 39.03 -13.41 -4.38
C GLU A 495 39.79 -13.89 -5.64
#